data_1b7c3dce505af4636120bfde46ea02f2
#
_entry.id   1b7c3dce505af4636120bfde46ea02f2
#
_cell.length_a   1.000
_cell.length_b   1.000
_cell.length_c   1.000
_cell.angle_alpha   90.00
_cell.angle_beta   90.00
_cell.angle_gamma   90.00
#
_symmetry.space_group_name_H-M   'P 1'
#
loop_
_entity.id
_entity.type
_entity.pdbx_description
1 polymer ?
#
loop_
_entity_poly.entity_id
_entity_poly.type
_entity_poly.pdbx_seq_one_letter_code
_entity_poly.pdbx_strand_id
1 'polypeptide(L)'
;MSTRELLALSSVELRRRIGTKEISPVELLEACLRRIEEINPAINAVTAMCVARARKEAKAAEAAVRRGEDLPLLHGLPAGIKDLEETKDLLTTYGSPLYRDYVPNYDNVMVGRVRAAGAVVVGKTNVPEFGAGSNSRNPVWGATGNPFNPMLNAGGSSGGSAAALATDMLPVCTGSDTGGSLRNPAAFCGVVGFRPSPGMVAVERRAMGWTPTLRSVAGNAARLLEEWRNANA
;
A
#
# COMPACT_ATOMS: atom_id res chain seq x y z
N MET A 1 15.37 -8.00 17.58
CA MET A 1 13.94 -7.68 17.39
C MET A 1 13.29 -8.82 16.62
N SER A 2 12.17 -9.36 17.11
CA SER A 2 11.43 -10.40 16.38
C SER A 2 10.77 -9.83 15.12
N THR A 3 10.41 -10.69 14.16
CA THR A 3 9.67 -10.28 12.97
C THR A 3 8.37 -9.52 13.32
N ARG A 4 7.67 -9.98 14.34
CA ARG A 4 6.43 -9.35 14.80
C ARG A 4 6.66 -7.95 15.38
N GLU A 5 7.70 -7.78 16.19
CA GLU A 5 8.08 -6.46 16.71
C GLU A 5 8.50 -5.51 15.59
N LEU A 6 9.23 -6.00 14.58
CA LEU A 6 9.63 -5.22 13.43
C LEU A 6 8.41 -4.71 12.64
N LEU A 7 7.49 -5.60 12.26
CA LEU A 7 6.31 -5.25 11.49
C LEU A 7 5.29 -4.41 12.28
N ALA A 8 5.41 -4.45 13.60
CA ALA A 8 4.61 -3.67 14.51
C ALA A 8 5.05 -2.18 14.60
N LEU A 9 6.18 -1.77 14.06
CA LEU A 9 6.63 -0.38 14.08
C LEU A 9 5.83 0.49 13.10
N SER A 10 5.71 1.78 13.40
CA SER A 10 5.14 2.74 12.45
C SER A 10 6.04 2.91 11.22
N SER A 11 5.47 3.35 10.10
CA SER A 11 6.23 3.66 8.88
C SER A 11 7.29 4.75 9.12
N VAL A 12 7.01 5.69 10.01
CA VAL A 12 7.95 6.75 10.40
C VAL A 12 9.14 6.15 11.13
N GLU A 13 8.88 5.29 12.13
CA GLU A 13 9.94 4.64 12.88
C GLU A 13 10.74 3.64 12.02
N LEU A 14 10.08 2.87 11.16
CA LEU A 14 10.76 2.02 10.17
C LEU A 14 11.69 2.83 9.29
N ARG A 15 11.21 3.96 8.75
CA ARG A 15 12.02 4.84 7.89
C ARG A 15 13.20 5.45 8.66
N ARG A 16 12.99 5.89 9.91
CA ARG A 16 14.07 6.39 10.78
C ARG A 16 15.14 5.31 10.97
N ARG A 17 14.73 4.10 11.38
CA ARG A 17 15.67 2.99 11.64
C ARG A 17 16.41 2.51 10.39
N ILE A 18 15.79 2.58 9.22
CA ILE A 18 16.50 2.37 7.96
C ILE A 18 17.60 3.42 7.79
N GLY A 19 17.30 4.69 8.03
CA GLY A 19 18.26 5.78 7.91
C GLY A 19 19.43 5.69 8.89
N THR A 20 19.17 5.21 10.11
CA THR A 20 20.20 5.00 11.15
C THR A 20 20.93 3.65 11.04
N LYS A 21 20.60 2.84 10.01
CA LYS A 21 21.20 1.51 9.78
C LYS A 21 20.85 0.48 10.85
N GLU A 22 19.80 0.72 11.66
CA GLU A 22 19.32 -0.22 12.69
C GLU A 22 18.57 -1.41 12.07
N ILE A 23 17.92 -1.20 10.92
CA ILE A 23 17.25 -2.24 10.12
C ILE A 23 17.60 -2.09 8.65
N SER A 24 17.64 -3.22 7.92
CA SER A 24 17.85 -3.24 6.48
C SER A 24 16.52 -3.15 5.73
N PRO A 25 16.43 -2.38 4.60
CA PRO A 25 15.33 -2.48 3.66
C PRO A 25 15.05 -3.91 3.17
N VAL A 26 16.09 -4.73 3.03
CA VAL A 26 15.97 -6.14 2.63
C VAL A 26 15.34 -6.96 3.75
N GLU A 27 15.78 -6.80 4.99
CA GLU A 27 15.20 -7.46 6.17
C GLU A 27 13.72 -7.13 6.32
N LEU A 28 13.36 -5.85 6.21
CA LEU A 28 11.98 -5.39 6.29
C LEU A 28 11.11 -5.97 5.16
N LEU A 29 11.60 -5.96 3.92
CA LEU A 29 10.89 -6.55 2.79
C LEU A 29 10.62 -8.05 3.02
N GLU A 30 11.64 -8.82 3.40
CA GLU A 30 11.47 -10.26 3.63
C GLU A 30 10.53 -10.55 4.81
N ALA A 31 10.50 -9.69 5.84
CA ALA A 31 9.52 -9.77 6.92
C ALA A 31 8.09 -9.56 6.39
N CYS A 32 7.87 -8.53 5.55
CA CYS A 32 6.58 -8.29 4.91
C CYS A 32 6.15 -9.44 3.99
N LEU A 33 7.07 -9.99 3.19
CA LEU A 33 6.77 -11.11 2.29
C LEU A 33 6.33 -12.36 3.07
N ARG A 34 7.04 -12.71 4.14
CA ARG A 34 6.62 -13.82 5.04
C ARG A 34 5.24 -13.55 5.65
N ARG A 35 4.96 -12.32 6.06
CA ARG A 35 3.66 -11.96 6.62
C ARG A 35 2.55 -12.04 5.58
N ILE A 36 2.80 -11.63 4.34
CA ILE A 36 1.86 -11.80 3.23
C ILE A 36 1.59 -13.30 2.98
N GLU A 37 2.63 -14.12 2.94
CA GLU A 37 2.49 -15.57 2.75
C GLU A 37 1.65 -16.22 3.85
N GLU A 38 1.83 -15.81 5.09
CA GLU A 38 1.10 -16.32 6.27
C GLU A 38 -0.38 -15.92 6.28
N ILE A 39 -0.68 -14.65 6.01
CA ILE A 39 -2.00 -14.05 6.30
C ILE A 39 -2.86 -13.89 5.05
N ASN A 40 -2.25 -13.58 3.91
CA ASN A 40 -3.00 -13.24 2.71
C ASN A 40 -3.90 -14.36 2.17
N PRO A 41 -3.61 -15.67 2.34
CA PRO A 41 -4.54 -16.74 1.96
C PRO A 41 -5.91 -16.65 2.63
N ALA A 42 -5.98 -16.14 3.86
CA ALA A 42 -7.24 -15.96 4.59
C ALA A 42 -7.91 -14.61 4.31
N ILE A 43 -7.13 -13.57 4.01
CA ILE A 43 -7.60 -12.18 3.88
C ILE A 43 -7.79 -11.75 2.42
N ASN A 44 -6.94 -12.22 1.50
CA ASN A 44 -6.95 -11.84 0.08
C ASN A 44 -6.87 -10.31 -0.14
N ALA A 45 -5.92 -9.68 0.54
CA ALA A 45 -5.70 -8.24 0.48
C ALA A 45 -4.70 -7.83 -0.61
N VAL A 46 -3.62 -8.61 -0.78
CA VAL A 46 -2.57 -8.40 -1.78
C VAL A 46 -2.79 -9.38 -2.94
N THR A 47 -2.82 -8.87 -4.16
CA THR A 47 -3.17 -9.64 -5.37
C THR A 47 -1.93 -9.89 -6.23
N ALA A 48 -1.75 -9.15 -7.34
CA ALA A 48 -0.56 -9.28 -8.18
C ALA A 48 0.70 -8.80 -7.44
N MET A 49 1.77 -9.60 -7.44
CA MET A 49 3.03 -9.29 -6.76
C MET A 49 4.21 -9.23 -7.73
N CYS A 50 5.20 -8.40 -7.43
CA CYS A 50 6.44 -8.26 -8.20
C CYS A 50 7.68 -8.53 -7.33
N VAL A 51 7.70 -9.68 -6.64
CA VAL A 51 8.69 -10.03 -5.61
C VAL A 51 10.14 -9.90 -6.08
N ALA A 52 10.47 -10.39 -7.29
CA ALA A 52 11.83 -10.31 -7.82
C ALA A 52 12.30 -8.86 -7.98
N ARG A 53 11.42 -7.97 -8.48
CA ARG A 53 11.70 -6.53 -8.59
C ARG A 53 11.80 -5.88 -7.22
N ALA A 54 10.87 -6.16 -6.31
CA ALA A 54 10.90 -5.63 -4.95
C ALA A 54 12.21 -5.97 -4.22
N ARG A 55 12.69 -7.20 -4.35
CA ARG A 55 14.00 -7.61 -3.81
C ARG A 55 15.17 -6.85 -4.42
N LYS A 56 15.14 -6.59 -5.73
CA LYS A 56 16.15 -5.77 -6.40
C LYS A 56 16.13 -4.32 -5.90
N GLU A 57 14.94 -3.74 -5.78
CA GLU A 57 14.74 -2.37 -5.28
C GLU A 57 15.18 -2.25 -3.81
N ALA A 58 14.85 -3.22 -2.95
CA ALA A 58 15.28 -3.23 -1.55
C ALA A 58 16.81 -3.34 -1.40
N LYS A 59 17.48 -4.17 -2.21
CA LYS A 59 18.95 -4.23 -2.24
C LYS A 59 19.59 -2.91 -2.69
N ALA A 60 19.01 -2.25 -3.68
CA ALA A 60 19.48 -0.93 -4.12
C ALA A 60 19.29 0.12 -3.02
N ALA A 61 18.14 0.09 -2.31
CA ALA A 61 17.89 0.96 -1.17
C ALA A 61 18.89 0.72 -0.03
N GLU A 62 19.17 -0.54 0.33
CA GLU A 62 20.19 -0.87 1.33
C GLU A 62 21.58 -0.36 0.95
N ALA A 63 21.96 -0.49 -0.32
CA ALA A 63 23.22 -0.01 -0.82
C ALA A 63 23.34 1.53 -0.71
N ALA A 64 22.29 2.27 -1.01
CA ALA A 64 22.25 3.73 -0.84
C ALA A 64 22.45 4.16 0.63
N VAL A 65 21.75 3.46 1.57
CA VAL A 65 21.95 3.67 3.02
C VAL A 65 23.40 3.43 3.43
N ARG A 66 24.02 2.37 2.92
CA ARG A 66 25.43 2.07 3.23
C ARG A 66 26.39 3.14 2.73
N ARG A 67 26.12 3.73 1.56
CA ARG A 67 26.94 4.82 0.99
C ARG A 67 26.74 6.17 1.68
N GLY A 68 25.71 6.29 2.55
CA GLY A 68 25.40 7.55 3.24
C GLY A 68 24.76 8.59 2.32
N GLU A 69 24.00 8.15 1.32
CA GLU A 69 23.27 9.04 0.41
C GLU A 69 22.12 9.76 1.13
N ASP A 70 21.70 10.90 0.60
CA ASP A 70 20.46 11.54 1.02
C ASP A 70 19.27 10.64 0.68
N LEU A 71 18.54 10.23 1.71
CA LEU A 71 17.50 9.24 1.57
C LEU A 71 16.12 9.91 1.45
N PRO A 72 15.35 9.63 0.40
CA PRO A 72 14.01 10.19 0.24
C PRO A 72 13.03 9.67 1.31
N LEU A 73 11.84 10.31 1.38
CA LEU A 73 10.90 10.18 2.50
C LEU A 73 10.43 8.74 2.76
N LEU A 74 10.19 7.95 1.71
CA LEU A 74 9.69 6.56 1.81
C LEU A 74 10.80 5.52 1.57
N HIS A 75 12.07 5.93 1.64
CA HIS A 75 13.20 5.11 1.28
C HIS A 75 13.20 3.74 1.96
N GLY A 76 13.19 2.69 1.14
CA GLY A 76 13.27 1.30 1.59
C GLY A 76 11.98 0.74 2.21
N LEU A 77 10.90 1.51 2.30
CA LEU A 77 9.62 1.03 2.83
C LEU A 77 8.87 0.19 1.80
N PRO A 78 8.50 -1.07 2.12
CA PRO A 78 7.59 -1.87 1.29
C PRO A 78 6.22 -1.21 1.13
N ALA A 79 5.71 -1.14 -0.10
CA ALA A 79 4.46 -0.44 -0.41
C ALA A 79 3.52 -1.29 -1.27
N GLY A 80 2.23 -1.25 -0.94
CA GLY A 80 1.14 -1.79 -1.74
C GLY A 80 0.48 -0.71 -2.58
N ILE A 81 0.23 -1.00 -3.85
CA ILE A 81 -0.41 -0.08 -4.79
C ILE A 81 -1.84 -0.54 -5.06
N LYS A 82 -2.82 0.33 -4.80
CA LYS A 82 -4.23 0.02 -5.11
C LYS A 82 -4.38 -0.40 -6.57
N ASP A 83 -5.15 -1.46 -6.85
CA ASP A 83 -5.30 -2.02 -8.22
C ASP A 83 -6.20 -1.18 -9.14
N LEU A 84 -6.17 0.13 -8.97
CA LEU A 84 -6.71 1.16 -9.86
C LEU A 84 -5.62 2.08 -10.43
N GLU A 85 -4.35 1.78 -10.13
CA GLU A 85 -3.21 2.64 -10.43
C GLU A 85 -2.28 1.91 -11.38
N GLU A 86 -2.09 2.46 -12.58
CA GLU A 86 -1.14 1.93 -13.56
C GLU A 86 0.25 1.88 -12.94
N THR A 87 0.80 0.68 -12.92
CA THR A 87 2.11 0.40 -12.32
C THR A 87 2.96 -0.34 -13.35
N LYS A 88 4.03 0.27 -13.79
CA LYS A 88 4.91 -0.29 -14.83
C LYS A 88 5.34 -1.72 -14.49
N ASP A 89 5.22 -2.60 -15.48
CA ASP A 89 5.63 -4.01 -15.42
C ASP A 89 4.97 -4.79 -14.25
N LEU A 90 3.77 -4.38 -13.84
CA LEU A 90 3.00 -5.06 -12.81
C LEU A 90 1.53 -5.16 -13.24
N LEU A 91 1.01 -6.40 -13.25
CA LEU A 91 -0.38 -6.68 -13.60
C LEU A 91 -1.34 -5.74 -12.87
N THR A 92 -2.17 -5.01 -13.64
CA THR A 92 -3.10 -4.00 -13.13
C THR A 92 -4.48 -4.29 -13.71
N THR A 93 -5.34 -4.93 -12.92
CA THR A 93 -6.59 -5.49 -13.44
C THR A 93 -7.80 -4.57 -13.27
N TYR A 94 -7.72 -3.53 -12.46
CA TYR A 94 -8.88 -2.74 -12.02
C TYR A 94 -10.01 -3.59 -11.41
N GLY A 95 -9.70 -4.84 -11.01
CA GLY A 95 -10.68 -5.83 -10.56
C GLY A 95 -11.62 -6.33 -11.66
N SER A 96 -11.32 -6.08 -12.94
CA SER A 96 -12.18 -6.40 -14.09
C SER A 96 -11.58 -7.49 -14.97
N PRO A 97 -12.37 -8.48 -15.42
CA PRO A 97 -11.95 -9.46 -16.42
C PRO A 97 -11.46 -8.86 -17.74
N LEU A 98 -11.91 -7.64 -18.08
CA LEU A 98 -11.47 -6.91 -19.27
C LEU A 98 -9.98 -6.56 -19.24
N TYR A 99 -9.40 -6.46 -18.05
CA TYR A 99 -8.00 -6.11 -17.81
C TYR A 99 -7.21 -7.25 -17.15
N ARG A 100 -7.72 -8.47 -17.21
CA ARG A 100 -7.13 -9.64 -16.54
C ARG A 100 -5.63 -9.82 -16.83
N ASP A 101 -5.20 -9.49 -18.03
CA ASP A 101 -3.83 -9.68 -18.52
C ASP A 101 -3.12 -8.34 -18.80
N TYR A 102 -3.68 -7.23 -18.33
CA TYR A 102 -3.15 -5.91 -18.62
C TYR A 102 -1.95 -5.59 -17.73
N VAL A 103 -0.78 -5.43 -18.35
CA VAL A 103 0.46 -4.99 -17.72
C VAL A 103 0.86 -3.64 -18.30
N PRO A 104 0.75 -2.54 -17.55
CA PRO A 104 1.15 -1.22 -18.02
C PRO A 104 2.65 -1.15 -18.31
N ASN A 105 3.06 -0.39 -19.33
CA ASN A 105 4.46 -0.07 -19.64
C ASN A 105 4.93 1.24 -18.99
N TYR A 106 4.11 1.85 -18.13
CA TYR A 106 4.38 3.09 -17.42
C TYR A 106 3.82 3.06 -15.99
N ASP A 107 4.39 3.87 -15.12
CA ASP A 107 3.78 4.25 -13.84
C ASP A 107 2.91 5.48 -14.05
N ASN A 108 1.70 5.52 -13.47
CA ASN A 108 0.98 6.80 -13.41
C ASN A 108 1.73 7.79 -12.49
N VAL A 109 1.36 9.07 -12.56
CA VAL A 109 2.07 10.15 -11.84
C VAL A 109 2.18 9.87 -10.33
N MET A 110 1.14 9.35 -9.70
CA MET A 110 1.15 9.05 -8.27
C MET A 110 2.12 7.90 -7.95
N VAL A 111 2.07 6.80 -8.69
CA VAL A 111 2.98 5.66 -8.51
C VAL A 111 4.43 6.07 -8.78
N GLY A 112 4.67 6.85 -9.85
CA GLY A 112 5.99 7.39 -10.14
C GLY A 112 6.56 8.23 -8.99
N ARG A 113 5.73 9.05 -8.34
CA ARG A 113 6.13 9.85 -7.16
C ARG A 113 6.39 8.97 -5.93
N VAL A 114 5.58 7.94 -5.69
CA VAL A 114 5.80 6.98 -4.59
C VAL A 114 7.14 6.27 -4.76
N ARG A 115 7.48 5.84 -5.99
CA ARG A 115 8.78 5.25 -6.32
C ARG A 115 9.93 6.26 -6.17
N ALA A 116 9.76 7.48 -6.68
CA ALA A 116 10.75 8.54 -6.55
C ALA A 116 11.01 8.93 -5.08
N ALA A 117 9.99 8.79 -4.22
CA ALA A 117 10.13 8.91 -2.78
C ALA A 117 10.85 7.71 -2.12
N GLY A 118 11.28 6.72 -2.90
CA GLY A 118 12.11 5.59 -2.46
C GLY A 118 11.35 4.37 -1.94
N ALA A 119 10.04 4.31 -2.10
CA ALA A 119 9.25 3.13 -1.70
C ALA A 119 9.58 1.91 -2.58
N VAL A 120 9.59 0.74 -1.96
CA VAL A 120 9.75 -0.56 -2.62
C VAL A 120 8.37 -1.11 -2.94
N VAL A 121 7.97 -1.09 -4.22
CA VAL A 121 6.65 -1.60 -4.61
C VAL A 121 6.61 -3.11 -4.57
N VAL A 122 5.74 -3.69 -3.73
CA VAL A 122 5.62 -5.15 -3.51
C VAL A 122 4.56 -5.77 -4.41
N GLY A 123 3.42 -5.11 -4.57
CA GLY A 123 2.30 -5.65 -5.34
C GLY A 123 1.08 -4.74 -5.34
N LYS A 124 -0.01 -5.27 -5.86
CA LYS A 124 -1.32 -4.62 -5.93
C LYS A 124 -2.17 -4.99 -4.73
N THR A 125 -3.04 -4.06 -4.31
CA THR A 125 -4.04 -4.32 -3.27
C THR A 125 -5.44 -4.36 -3.86
N ASN A 126 -6.26 -5.30 -3.39
CA ASN A 126 -7.56 -5.65 -3.95
C ASN A 126 -8.59 -4.52 -3.88
N VAL A 127 -9.49 -4.50 -4.86
CA VAL A 127 -10.52 -3.46 -5.07
C VAL A 127 -11.83 -4.10 -5.56
N PRO A 128 -12.99 -3.45 -5.51
CA PRO A 128 -14.11 -3.80 -6.38
C PRO A 128 -13.80 -3.44 -7.84
N GLU A 129 -14.51 -4.05 -8.78
CA GLU A 129 -14.35 -3.76 -10.20
C GLU A 129 -14.45 -2.26 -10.49
N PHE A 130 -13.41 -1.70 -11.16
CA PHE A 130 -13.22 -0.26 -11.45
C PHE A 130 -13.30 0.66 -10.22
N GLY A 131 -13.17 0.13 -9.02
CA GLY A 131 -13.35 0.89 -7.79
C GLY A 131 -14.80 1.25 -7.49
N ALA A 132 -15.76 0.72 -8.25
CA ALA A 132 -17.17 1.00 -8.13
C ALA A 132 -17.83 0.08 -7.10
N GLY A 133 -17.80 0.48 -5.83
CA GLY A 133 -18.45 -0.26 -4.74
C GLY A 133 -17.79 -0.03 -3.37
N SER A 134 -18.57 -0.32 -2.34
CA SER A 134 -18.17 -0.21 -0.94
C SER A 134 -17.64 -1.52 -0.33
N ASN A 135 -17.44 -2.54 -1.17
CA ASN A 135 -16.89 -3.83 -0.78
C ASN A 135 -15.84 -4.27 -1.80
N SER A 136 -14.61 -4.54 -1.34
CA SER A 136 -13.48 -4.97 -2.18
C SER A 136 -13.64 -6.44 -2.58
N ARG A 137 -14.52 -6.64 -3.56
CA ARG A 137 -14.82 -7.93 -4.20
C ARG A 137 -14.91 -7.74 -5.70
N ASN A 138 -14.29 -8.64 -6.46
CA ASN A 138 -14.33 -8.61 -7.91
C ASN A 138 -14.20 -10.02 -8.52
N PRO A 139 -14.53 -10.19 -9.81
CA PRO A 139 -14.51 -11.51 -10.46
C PRO A 139 -13.10 -12.01 -10.83
N VAL A 140 -12.04 -11.17 -10.71
CA VAL A 140 -10.66 -11.58 -11.01
C VAL A 140 -9.99 -12.19 -9.79
N TRP A 141 -10.09 -11.52 -8.64
CA TRP A 141 -9.35 -11.87 -7.42
C TRP A 141 -10.23 -12.39 -6.30
N GLY A 142 -11.56 -12.25 -6.39
CA GLY A 142 -12.47 -12.57 -5.30
C GLY A 142 -12.62 -11.45 -4.28
N ALA A 143 -13.04 -11.79 -3.06
CA ALA A 143 -13.31 -10.86 -1.98
C ALA A 143 -12.12 -10.71 -1.03
N THR A 144 -11.93 -9.50 -0.50
CA THR A 144 -11.04 -9.24 0.64
C THR A 144 -11.81 -9.36 1.95
N GLY A 145 -11.32 -10.22 2.84
CA GLY A 145 -11.83 -10.40 4.19
C GLY A 145 -11.42 -9.28 5.14
N ASN A 146 -12.25 -9.05 6.15
CA ASN A 146 -11.96 -8.10 7.22
C ASN A 146 -10.87 -8.67 8.16
N PRO A 147 -9.89 -7.86 8.62
CA PRO A 147 -8.80 -8.34 9.48
C PRO A 147 -9.26 -8.90 10.84
N PHE A 148 -10.42 -8.47 11.35
CA PHE A 148 -10.99 -8.97 12.62
C PHE A 148 -11.83 -10.23 12.44
N ASN A 149 -12.44 -10.39 11.26
CA ASN A 149 -13.20 -11.58 10.88
C ASN A 149 -13.20 -11.73 9.35
N PRO A 150 -12.42 -12.65 8.78
CA PRO A 150 -12.30 -12.83 7.33
C PRO A 150 -13.60 -13.17 6.60
N MET A 151 -14.63 -13.60 7.31
CA MET A 151 -15.97 -13.85 6.73
C MET A 151 -16.76 -12.55 6.48
N LEU A 152 -16.34 -11.44 7.06
CA LEU A 152 -16.91 -10.12 6.84
C LEU A 152 -16.12 -9.36 5.78
N ASN A 153 -16.74 -8.32 5.17
CA ASN A 153 -16.05 -7.51 4.17
C ASN A 153 -15.08 -6.47 4.81
N ALA A 154 -14.02 -6.16 4.10
CA ALA A 154 -13.03 -5.16 4.50
C ALA A 154 -13.43 -3.71 4.15
N GLY A 155 -14.64 -3.53 3.62
CA GLY A 155 -15.03 -2.24 3.04
C GLY A 155 -14.42 -2.02 1.65
N GLY A 156 -14.65 -0.84 1.09
CA GLY A 156 -14.19 -0.50 -0.26
C GLY A 156 -14.29 1.00 -0.57
N SER A 157 -13.66 1.35 -1.66
CA SER A 157 -12.99 0.52 -2.67
C SER A 157 -11.51 0.22 -2.36
N SER A 158 -10.88 0.76 -1.30
CA SER A 158 -9.49 0.46 -0.89
C SER A 158 -9.41 -0.61 0.21
N GLY A 159 -10.30 -1.64 0.19
CA GLY A 159 -10.36 -2.65 1.24
C GLY A 159 -9.12 -3.53 1.31
N GLY A 160 -8.53 -3.89 0.17
CA GLY A 160 -7.25 -4.61 0.15
C GLY A 160 -6.13 -3.82 0.82
N SER A 161 -6.05 -2.52 0.55
CA SER A 161 -5.06 -1.64 1.21
C SER A 161 -5.27 -1.57 2.72
N ALA A 162 -6.50 -1.35 3.17
CA ALA A 162 -6.82 -1.27 4.59
C ALA A 162 -6.56 -2.60 5.32
N ALA A 163 -6.95 -3.73 4.72
CA ALA A 163 -6.72 -5.05 5.31
C ALA A 163 -5.23 -5.40 5.35
N ALA A 164 -4.44 -5.07 4.30
CA ALA A 164 -3.00 -5.29 4.29
C ALA A 164 -2.27 -4.50 5.39
N LEU A 165 -2.69 -3.25 5.63
CA LEU A 165 -2.18 -2.42 6.72
C LEU A 165 -2.54 -2.98 8.09
N ALA A 166 -3.82 -3.33 8.30
CA ALA A 166 -4.33 -3.81 9.58
C ALA A 166 -3.73 -5.15 10.03
N THR A 167 -3.26 -5.94 9.09
CA THR A 167 -2.65 -7.25 9.34
C THR A 167 -1.12 -7.22 9.32
N ASP A 168 -0.52 -6.04 9.31
CA ASP A 168 0.92 -5.81 9.26
C ASP A 168 1.63 -6.47 8.05
N MET A 169 0.89 -6.74 6.95
CA MET A 169 1.48 -7.25 5.71
C MET A 169 2.35 -6.20 5.02
N LEU A 170 1.94 -4.94 5.07
CA LEU A 170 2.65 -3.81 4.46
C LEU A 170 2.54 -2.56 5.35
N PRO A 171 3.63 -1.79 5.52
CA PRO A 171 3.60 -0.58 6.33
C PRO A 171 2.95 0.62 5.64
N VAL A 172 2.91 0.61 4.30
CA VAL A 172 2.36 1.70 3.47
C VAL A 172 1.53 1.12 2.33
N CYS A 173 0.33 1.69 2.10
CA CYS A 173 -0.50 1.35 0.95
C CYS A 173 -1.13 2.60 0.35
N THR A 174 -1.26 2.63 -0.99
CA THR A 174 -2.03 3.68 -1.65
C THR A 174 -3.52 3.37 -1.60
N GLY A 175 -4.34 4.41 -1.64
CA GLY A 175 -5.78 4.31 -1.72
C GLY A 175 -6.36 5.48 -2.53
N SER A 176 -7.66 5.46 -2.79
CA SER A 176 -8.39 6.54 -3.43
C SER A 176 -9.77 6.70 -2.81
N ASP A 177 -10.31 7.92 -2.83
CA ASP A 177 -11.60 8.22 -2.20
C ASP A 177 -12.39 9.25 -2.99
N THR A 178 -13.45 8.82 -3.65
CA THR A 178 -14.44 9.70 -4.28
C THR A 178 -15.66 9.81 -3.36
N GLY A 179 -16.20 8.68 -2.88
CA GLY A 179 -17.41 8.59 -2.05
C GLY A 179 -17.19 7.93 -0.69
N GLY A 180 -15.95 7.92 -0.14
CA GLY A 180 -15.63 7.23 1.13
C GLY A 180 -14.64 6.08 1.00
N SER A 181 -14.09 5.87 -0.19
CA SER A 181 -13.29 4.67 -0.50
C SER A 181 -11.91 4.56 0.18
N LEU A 182 -11.47 5.57 0.94
CA LEU A 182 -10.39 5.49 1.93
C LEU A 182 -10.95 5.35 3.34
N ARG A 183 -11.90 6.20 3.67
CA ARG A 183 -12.44 6.35 5.03
C ARG A 183 -13.26 5.14 5.47
N ASN A 184 -14.11 4.60 4.60
CA ASN A 184 -14.93 3.43 4.92
C ASN A 184 -14.09 2.18 5.20
N PRO A 185 -13.19 1.72 4.30
CA PRO A 185 -12.37 0.56 4.62
C PRO A 185 -11.41 0.81 5.79
N ALA A 186 -10.92 2.04 5.97
CA ALA A 186 -10.10 2.36 7.13
C ALA A 186 -10.88 2.19 8.45
N ALA A 187 -12.13 2.66 8.52
CA ALA A 187 -12.99 2.46 9.67
C ALA A 187 -13.31 0.98 9.91
N PHE A 188 -13.56 0.19 8.85
CA PHE A 188 -13.87 -1.23 8.95
C PHE A 188 -12.69 -2.07 9.40
N CYS A 189 -11.48 -1.69 9.01
CA CYS A 189 -10.23 -2.42 9.30
C CYS A 189 -9.43 -1.85 10.49
N GLY A 190 -9.88 -0.75 11.10
CA GLY A 190 -9.20 -0.14 12.25
C GLY A 190 -7.85 0.52 11.89
N VAL A 191 -7.74 1.13 10.69
CA VAL A 191 -6.53 1.83 10.24
C VAL A 191 -6.81 3.29 9.89
N VAL A 192 -5.77 4.11 9.69
CA VAL A 192 -5.96 5.50 9.20
C VAL A 192 -6.22 5.53 7.70
N GLY A 193 -7.35 6.09 7.32
CA GLY A 193 -7.64 6.50 5.96
C GLY A 193 -7.48 8.01 5.82
N PHE A 194 -6.35 8.47 5.32
CA PHE A 194 -6.11 9.89 5.11
C PHE A 194 -6.58 10.32 3.73
N ARG A 195 -7.58 11.19 3.70
CA ARG A 195 -8.10 11.82 2.48
C ARG A 195 -7.66 13.28 2.44
N PRO A 196 -6.65 13.64 1.62
CA PRO A 196 -6.18 15.02 1.53
C PRO A 196 -7.21 15.92 0.83
N SER A 197 -7.01 17.24 0.90
CA SER A 197 -7.80 18.20 0.15
C SER A 197 -7.63 17.99 -1.37
N PRO A 198 -8.64 18.31 -2.19
CA PRO A 198 -8.52 18.28 -3.64
C PRO A 198 -7.30 19.06 -4.15
N GLY A 199 -6.58 18.49 -5.11
CA GLY A 199 -5.40 19.11 -5.70
C GLY A 199 -4.07 18.85 -5.00
N MET A 200 -4.06 18.28 -3.78
CA MET A 200 -2.82 17.95 -3.05
C MET A 200 -2.07 16.75 -3.64
N VAL A 201 -2.78 15.80 -4.21
CA VAL A 201 -2.18 14.63 -4.88
C VAL A 201 -2.39 14.77 -6.39
N ALA A 202 -1.31 14.64 -7.14
CA ALA A 202 -1.37 14.72 -8.60
C ALA A 202 -2.20 13.57 -9.17
N VAL A 203 -3.08 13.92 -10.11
CA VAL A 203 -3.96 12.98 -10.83
C VAL A 203 -3.85 13.27 -12.31
N GLU A 204 -3.64 12.26 -13.13
CA GLU A 204 -3.74 12.38 -14.57
C GLU A 204 -5.19 12.57 -15.00
N ARG A 205 -5.41 13.36 -16.07
CA ARG A 205 -6.72 13.41 -16.73
C ARG A 205 -6.97 12.04 -17.37
N ARG A 206 -7.93 11.30 -16.83
CA ARG A 206 -8.43 10.08 -17.45
C ARG A 206 -9.45 10.45 -18.52
N ALA A 207 -9.42 9.76 -19.67
CA ALA A 207 -10.37 9.95 -20.77
C ALA A 207 -11.83 9.68 -20.39
N MET A 208 -12.08 8.98 -19.30
CA MET A 208 -13.41 8.66 -18.79
C MET A 208 -13.86 9.71 -17.76
N GLY A 209 -14.24 10.89 -18.15
CA GLY A 209 -15.01 11.97 -17.52
C GLY A 209 -15.41 11.94 -16.03
N TRP A 210 -14.85 11.05 -15.21
CA TRP A 210 -15.10 10.98 -13.78
C TRP A 210 -14.25 12.02 -13.04
N THR A 211 -14.87 12.73 -12.12
CA THR A 211 -14.24 13.70 -11.23
C THR A 211 -12.91 13.18 -10.65
N PRO A 212 -11.91 14.07 -10.48
CA PRO A 212 -10.61 13.68 -9.96
C PRO A 212 -10.75 12.89 -8.67
N THR A 213 -10.35 11.62 -8.73
CA THR A 213 -10.31 10.75 -7.58
C THR A 213 -9.23 11.28 -6.63
N LEU A 214 -9.61 11.61 -5.41
CA LEU A 214 -8.66 11.98 -4.37
C LEU A 214 -7.86 10.74 -3.98
N ARG A 215 -6.55 10.81 -4.16
CA ARG A 215 -5.63 9.72 -3.86
C ARG A 215 -4.81 10.09 -2.62
N SER A 216 -4.62 9.16 -1.72
CA SER A 216 -3.75 9.34 -0.57
C SER A 216 -2.98 8.07 -0.26
N VAL A 217 -1.93 8.23 0.53
CA VAL A 217 -1.17 7.11 1.11
C VAL A 217 -1.69 6.92 2.52
N ALA A 218 -2.13 5.70 2.87
CA ALA A 218 -2.57 5.35 4.21
C ALA A 218 -1.48 4.51 4.90
N GLY A 219 -1.24 4.76 6.16
CA GLY A 219 -0.33 4.00 7.02
C GLY A 219 -1.07 3.44 8.24
N ASN A 220 -0.39 2.66 9.07
CA ASN A 220 -0.95 2.14 10.31
C ASN A 220 -1.21 3.28 11.31
N ALA A 221 -2.47 3.48 11.63
CA ALA A 221 -2.99 4.71 12.23
C ALA A 221 -2.82 4.86 13.71
N ALA A 222 -3.07 3.83 14.46
CA ALA A 222 -3.00 3.93 15.92
C ALA A 222 -1.63 4.48 16.34
N ARG A 223 -0.58 4.10 15.59
CA ARG A 223 0.79 4.51 15.82
C ARG A 223 1.12 5.91 15.30
N LEU A 224 0.60 6.31 14.12
CA LEU A 224 0.79 7.68 13.61
C LEU A 224 0.11 8.71 14.52
N LEU A 225 -1.06 8.39 15.11
CA LEU A 225 -1.72 9.23 16.08
C LEU A 225 -0.96 9.31 17.41
N GLU A 226 -0.39 8.21 17.86
CA GLU A 226 0.40 8.17 19.08
C GLU A 226 1.71 8.95 18.92
N GLU A 227 2.41 8.78 17.79
CA GLU A 227 3.61 9.54 17.45
C GLU A 227 3.30 11.04 17.28
N TRP A 228 2.19 11.38 16.62
CA TRP A 228 1.75 12.78 16.49
C TRP A 228 1.44 13.41 17.86
N ARG A 229 0.74 12.70 18.74
CA ARG A 229 0.50 13.15 20.11
C ARG A 229 1.80 13.38 20.87
N ASN A 230 2.73 12.42 20.81
CA ASN A 230 4.02 12.50 21.49
C ASN A 230 4.94 13.59 20.94
N ALA A 231 4.82 13.94 19.65
CA ALA A 231 5.58 15.01 19.02
C ALA A 231 5.00 16.42 19.28
N ASN A 232 3.74 16.51 19.76
CA ASN A 232 3.02 17.78 19.98
C ASN A 232 2.54 17.93 21.45
N ALA A 233 3.00 17.07 22.36
CA ALA A 233 2.84 17.18 23.80
C ALA A 233 4.10 17.78 24.41
#